data_a20abecc5930f3a744bfca3a3deaecdc
#
_entry.id   a20abecc5930f3a744bfca3a3deaecdc
#
_cell.length_a   1.000
_cell.length_b   1.000
_cell.length_c   1.000
_cell.angle_alpha   90.00
_cell.angle_beta   90.00
_cell.angle_gamma   90.00
#
_symmetry.space_group_name_H-M   'P 1'
#
loop_
_entity.id
_entity.type
_entity.pdbx_description
1 polymer ?
#
loop_
_entity_poly.entity_id
_entity_poly.type
_entity_poly.pdbx_seq_one_letter_code
_entity_poly.pdbx_strand_id
1 'polypeptide(L)'
;MNQLEPNPRCHLWREVLIRSWCLIWLIGWQGGFAFYSGVVVTLGAEVLGSDLEQGLVTRAVTPWLNGIGWTAVISTFAALSMTSWRPSASGPTARSWKTAVGFTLYLMATLLVLGVLYRQVDQYVDPVNRQILDYDTFYALHRVYLIVSASQWLSTLVLASVLIYGWMRAEEGTPRQIS
;
A
#
# COMPACT_ATOMS: atom_id res chain seq x y z
N MET A 1 -23.44 38.19 -12.30
CA MET A 1 -22.38 37.56 -11.45
C MET A 1 -21.53 36.71 -12.37
N ASN A 2 -20.36 37.24 -12.80
CA ASN A 2 -19.40 36.48 -13.63
C ASN A 2 -18.81 35.38 -12.73
N GLN A 3 -19.18 34.13 -12.98
CA GLN A 3 -18.47 32.98 -12.40
C GLN A 3 -17.09 32.96 -13.05
N LEU A 4 -16.06 33.28 -12.27
CA LEU A 4 -14.66 33.12 -12.66
C LEU A 4 -14.45 31.62 -12.95
N GLU A 5 -14.37 31.26 -14.23
CA GLU A 5 -14.01 29.89 -14.62
C GLU A 5 -12.67 29.53 -13.99
N PRO A 6 -12.55 28.38 -13.30
CA PRO A 6 -11.29 27.98 -12.66
C PRO A 6 -10.22 27.83 -13.74
N ASN A 7 -9.06 28.46 -13.51
CA ASN A 7 -7.92 28.45 -14.42
C ASN A 7 -7.53 26.98 -14.75
N PRO A 8 -7.57 26.57 -16.02
CA PRO A 8 -7.32 25.17 -16.42
C PRO A 8 -5.92 24.66 -16.03
N ARG A 9 -4.93 25.57 -15.90
CA ARG A 9 -3.59 25.21 -15.42
C ARG A 9 -3.59 24.81 -13.94
N CYS A 10 -4.39 25.45 -13.10
CA CYS A 10 -4.49 25.13 -11.67
C CYS A 10 -5.08 23.72 -11.45
N HIS A 11 -6.04 23.34 -12.27
CA HIS A 11 -6.65 22.01 -12.21
C HIS A 11 -5.65 20.91 -12.60
N LEU A 12 -4.87 21.12 -13.67
CA LEU A 12 -3.85 20.16 -14.11
C LEU A 12 -2.77 19.93 -13.03
N TRP A 13 -2.22 21.00 -12.44
CA TRP A 13 -1.21 20.88 -11.39
C TRP A 13 -1.73 20.14 -10.15
N ARG A 14 -2.97 20.41 -9.76
CA ARG A 14 -3.59 19.69 -8.65
C ARG A 14 -3.69 18.18 -8.92
N GLU A 15 -4.08 17.77 -10.13
CA GLU A 15 -4.14 16.36 -10.50
C GLU A 15 -2.77 15.70 -10.50
N VAL A 16 -1.76 16.34 -11.08
CA VAL A 16 -0.38 15.86 -11.08
C VAL A 16 0.13 15.65 -9.65
N LEU A 17 -0.10 16.62 -8.76
CA LEU A 17 0.32 16.50 -7.37
C LEU A 17 -0.36 15.34 -6.63
N ILE A 18 -1.67 15.18 -6.79
CA ILE A 18 -2.42 14.10 -6.13
C ILE A 18 -1.95 12.73 -6.63
N ARG A 19 -1.79 12.55 -7.96
CA ARG A 19 -1.31 11.31 -8.56
C ARG A 19 0.12 10.99 -8.13
N SER A 20 1.01 11.99 -8.17
CA SER A 20 2.41 11.84 -7.71
C SER A 20 2.48 11.48 -6.23
N TRP A 21 1.71 12.15 -5.39
CA TRP A 21 1.63 11.84 -3.96
C TRP A 21 1.19 10.39 -3.71
N CYS A 22 0.14 9.94 -4.40
CA CYS A 22 -0.31 8.56 -4.33
C CYS A 22 0.80 7.56 -4.73
N LEU A 23 1.47 7.80 -5.86
CA LEU A 23 2.55 6.93 -6.33
C LEU A 23 3.75 6.92 -5.39
N ILE A 24 4.14 8.05 -4.83
CA ILE A 24 5.24 8.15 -3.85
C ILE A 24 4.97 7.22 -2.66
N TRP A 25 3.76 7.26 -2.09
CA TRP A 25 3.42 6.40 -0.96
C TRP A 25 3.33 4.92 -1.33
N LEU A 26 2.77 4.59 -2.51
CA LEU A 26 2.74 3.21 -3.00
C LEU A 26 4.15 2.66 -3.24
N ILE A 27 5.02 3.42 -3.91
CA ILE A 27 6.41 3.03 -4.19
C ILE A 27 7.22 2.94 -2.89
N GLY A 28 7.05 3.91 -1.99
CA GLY A 28 7.72 3.92 -0.68
C GLY A 28 7.34 2.70 0.16
N TRP A 29 6.05 2.33 0.18
CA TRP A 29 5.59 1.14 0.88
C TRP A 29 6.15 -0.14 0.27
N GLN A 30 6.06 -0.28 -1.07
CA GLN A 30 6.59 -1.44 -1.79
C GLN A 30 8.12 -1.58 -1.64
N GLY A 31 8.84 -0.48 -1.82
CA GLY A 31 10.29 -0.45 -1.68
C GLY A 31 10.73 -0.74 -0.25
N GLY A 32 10.05 -0.15 0.74
CA GLY A 32 10.30 -0.41 2.16
C GLY A 32 10.09 -1.87 2.53
N PHE A 33 8.99 -2.46 2.08
CA PHE A 33 8.71 -3.88 2.32
C PHE A 33 9.73 -4.80 1.62
N ALA A 34 10.03 -4.55 0.35
CA ALA A 34 10.99 -5.35 -0.43
C ALA A 34 12.40 -5.24 0.17
N PHE A 35 12.85 -4.04 0.53
CA PHE A 35 14.15 -3.83 1.18
C PHE A 35 14.20 -4.53 2.54
N TYR A 36 13.15 -4.36 3.35
CA TYR A 36 13.10 -4.98 4.66
C TYR A 36 13.15 -6.51 4.57
N SER A 37 12.28 -7.12 3.74
CA SER A 37 12.20 -8.58 3.62
C SER A 37 13.40 -9.19 2.91
N GLY A 38 13.91 -8.56 1.86
CA GLY A 38 14.99 -9.09 1.03
C GLY A 38 16.39 -8.81 1.57
N VAL A 39 16.57 -7.73 2.30
CA VAL A 39 17.89 -7.29 2.77
C VAL A 39 17.98 -7.34 4.29
N VAL A 40 17.09 -6.63 4.98
CA VAL A 40 17.21 -6.44 6.45
C VAL A 40 16.97 -7.75 7.20
N VAL A 41 15.97 -8.53 6.81
CA VAL A 41 15.69 -9.83 7.47
C VAL A 41 16.84 -10.81 7.21
N THR A 42 17.30 -10.92 5.96
CA THR A 42 18.36 -11.87 5.59
C THR A 42 19.70 -11.54 6.26
N LEU A 43 20.16 -10.28 6.13
CA LEU A 43 21.42 -9.86 6.74
C LEU A 43 21.32 -9.73 8.25
N GLY A 44 20.16 -9.35 8.77
CA GLY A 44 19.94 -9.17 10.19
C GLY A 44 20.14 -10.48 10.98
N ALA A 45 19.58 -11.60 10.48
CA ALA A 45 19.77 -12.91 11.09
C ALA A 45 21.26 -13.32 11.11
N GLU A 46 21.99 -13.05 10.02
CA GLU A 46 23.44 -13.34 9.91
C GLU A 46 24.27 -12.46 10.87
N VAL A 47 24.02 -11.15 10.87
CA VAL A 47 24.81 -10.18 11.67
C VAL A 47 24.52 -10.29 13.15
N LEU A 48 23.26 -10.52 13.55
CA LEU A 48 22.86 -10.66 14.94
C LEU A 48 23.15 -12.07 15.50
N GLY A 49 23.39 -13.05 14.62
CA GLY A 49 23.69 -14.43 15.00
C GLY A 49 22.52 -15.17 15.67
N SER A 50 21.31 -14.62 15.61
CA SER A 50 20.13 -15.18 16.27
C SER A 50 18.84 -14.77 15.55
N ASP A 51 18.01 -15.75 15.20
CA ASP A 51 16.65 -15.52 14.65
C ASP A 51 15.74 -14.77 15.62
N LEU A 52 15.95 -14.96 16.91
CA LEU A 52 15.18 -14.27 17.94
C LEU A 52 15.49 -12.77 17.97
N GLU A 53 16.78 -12.39 17.93
CA GLU A 53 17.20 -10.99 17.87
C GLU A 53 16.66 -10.32 16.59
N GLN A 54 16.74 -11.01 15.46
CA GLN A 54 16.13 -10.56 14.22
C GLN A 54 14.60 -10.43 14.36
N GLY A 55 13.95 -11.34 15.07
CA GLY A 55 12.52 -11.27 15.38
C GLY A 55 12.14 -10.02 16.18
N LEU A 56 12.96 -9.61 17.15
CA LEU A 56 12.74 -8.38 17.93
C LEU A 56 12.88 -7.12 17.06
N VAL A 57 13.83 -7.10 16.11
CA VAL A 57 13.93 -6.02 15.10
C VAL A 57 12.68 -6.00 14.23
N THR A 58 12.22 -7.15 13.74
CA THR A 58 11.00 -7.28 12.95
C THR A 58 9.79 -6.74 13.69
N ARG A 59 9.65 -7.09 14.96
CA ARG A 59 8.60 -6.59 15.86
C ARG A 59 8.59 -5.07 15.92
N ALA A 60 9.74 -4.42 16.03
CA ALA A 60 9.85 -2.97 16.09
C ALA A 60 9.55 -2.27 14.76
N VAL A 61 9.92 -2.88 13.62
CA VAL A 61 9.78 -2.29 12.27
C VAL A 61 8.36 -2.48 11.69
N THR A 62 7.70 -3.59 12.01
CA THR A 62 6.39 -3.96 11.44
C THR A 62 5.30 -2.87 11.60
N PRO A 63 5.13 -2.20 12.75
CA PRO A 63 4.14 -1.13 12.89
C PRO A 63 4.38 0.04 11.94
N TRP A 64 5.65 0.38 11.69
CA TRP A 64 6.02 1.45 10.75
C TRP A 64 5.68 1.09 9.31
N LEU A 65 5.99 -0.14 8.87
CA LEU A 65 5.63 -0.62 7.54
C LEU A 65 4.11 -0.62 7.33
N ASN A 66 3.35 -1.08 8.32
CA ASN A 66 1.89 -1.02 8.28
C ASN A 66 1.36 0.42 8.29
N GLY A 67 1.99 1.33 9.03
CA GLY A 67 1.66 2.76 9.05
C GLY A 67 1.85 3.41 7.67
N ILE A 68 2.97 3.12 7.00
CA ILE A 68 3.23 3.56 5.62
C ILE A 68 2.15 2.97 4.69
N GLY A 69 1.79 1.70 4.87
CA GLY A 69 0.71 1.05 4.12
C GLY A 69 -0.64 1.76 4.27
N TRP A 70 -1.03 2.14 5.48
CA TRP A 70 -2.24 2.93 5.71
C TRP A 70 -2.20 4.28 5.00
N THR A 71 -1.07 4.98 5.03
CA THR A 71 -0.90 6.24 4.31
C THR A 71 -1.02 6.05 2.80
N ALA A 72 -0.46 4.96 2.24
CA ALA A 72 -0.59 4.62 0.83
C ALA A 72 -2.05 4.34 0.43
N VAL A 73 -2.80 3.58 1.24
CA VAL A 73 -4.22 3.29 1.00
C VAL A 73 -5.07 4.57 1.05
N ILE A 74 -4.87 5.42 2.06
CA ILE A 74 -5.58 6.71 2.20
C ILE A 74 -5.27 7.62 1.00
N SER A 75 -4.00 7.71 0.59
CA SER A 75 -3.57 8.48 -0.58
C SER A 75 -4.20 7.97 -1.87
N THR A 76 -4.37 6.65 -1.99
CA THR A 76 -5.04 6.04 -3.14
C THR A 76 -6.54 6.38 -3.16
N PHE A 77 -7.22 6.32 -2.02
CA PHE A 77 -8.62 6.78 -1.91
C PHE A 77 -8.76 8.25 -2.29
N ALA A 78 -7.85 9.10 -1.83
CA ALA A 78 -7.84 10.52 -2.21
C ALA A 78 -7.66 10.67 -3.74
N ALA A 79 -6.73 9.94 -4.34
CA ALA A 79 -6.51 9.97 -5.78
C ALA A 79 -7.74 9.50 -6.57
N LEU A 80 -8.40 8.41 -6.15
CA LEU A 80 -9.62 7.90 -6.78
C LEU A 80 -10.81 8.87 -6.67
N SER A 81 -10.87 9.66 -5.60
CA SER A 81 -11.98 10.57 -5.30
C SER A 81 -11.80 11.96 -5.90
N MET A 82 -10.55 12.45 -5.98
CA MET A 82 -10.23 13.86 -6.25
C MET A 82 -9.70 14.11 -7.67
N THR A 83 -9.34 13.05 -8.41
CA THR A 83 -8.89 13.19 -9.81
C THR A 83 -10.08 13.11 -10.76
N SER A 84 -9.90 13.67 -11.98
CA SER A 84 -10.90 13.64 -13.04
C SER A 84 -11.18 12.24 -13.60
N TRP A 85 -10.42 11.24 -13.17
CA TRP A 85 -10.64 9.82 -13.51
C TRP A 85 -11.93 9.29 -12.84
N ARG A 86 -13.06 9.90 -13.19
CA ARG A 86 -14.38 9.38 -12.79
C ARG A 86 -14.95 8.52 -13.90
N PRO A 87 -15.57 7.38 -13.58
CA PRO A 87 -16.14 6.53 -14.61
C PRO A 87 -17.28 7.25 -15.31
N SER A 88 -17.21 7.36 -16.62
CA SER A 88 -18.41 7.37 -17.45
C SER A 88 -19.16 6.06 -17.18
N ALA A 89 -20.49 6.05 -17.30
CA ALA A 89 -21.34 4.95 -16.85
C ALA A 89 -20.95 3.56 -17.39
N SER A 90 -20.20 3.48 -18.49
CA SER A 90 -19.71 2.24 -19.11
C SER A 90 -18.41 2.50 -19.92
N GLY A 91 -17.57 1.45 -20.04
CA GLY A 91 -16.36 1.50 -20.85
C GLY A 91 -15.10 1.03 -20.10
N PRO A 92 -13.93 1.02 -20.79
CA PRO A 92 -12.66 0.55 -20.21
C PRO A 92 -12.20 1.35 -18.97
N THR A 93 -12.45 2.66 -18.97
CA THR A 93 -12.15 3.55 -17.84
C THR A 93 -12.99 3.24 -16.60
N ALA A 94 -14.27 2.89 -16.78
CA ALA A 94 -15.14 2.47 -15.69
C ALA A 94 -14.68 1.13 -15.08
N ARG A 95 -14.23 0.20 -15.94
CA ARG A 95 -13.71 -1.10 -15.47
C ARG A 95 -12.43 -0.93 -14.64
N SER A 96 -11.46 -0.17 -15.15
CA SER A 96 -10.20 0.07 -14.42
C SER A 96 -10.42 0.81 -13.10
N TRP A 97 -11.35 1.76 -13.04
CA TRP A 97 -11.72 2.44 -11.80
C TRP A 97 -12.31 1.48 -10.77
N LYS A 98 -13.29 0.64 -11.17
CA LYS A 98 -13.88 -0.38 -10.27
C LYS A 98 -12.83 -1.36 -9.75
N THR A 99 -11.91 -1.78 -10.63
CA THR A 99 -10.79 -2.66 -10.26
C THR A 99 -9.87 -1.98 -9.25
N ALA A 100 -9.52 -0.70 -9.46
CA ALA A 100 -8.69 0.05 -8.52
C ALA A 100 -9.38 0.20 -7.15
N VAL A 101 -10.68 0.50 -7.11
CA VAL A 101 -11.46 0.56 -5.87
C VAL A 101 -11.44 -0.82 -5.17
N GLY A 102 -11.68 -1.90 -5.91
CA GLY A 102 -11.68 -3.27 -5.37
C GLY A 102 -10.33 -3.63 -4.72
N PHE A 103 -9.21 -3.36 -5.42
CA PHE A 103 -7.87 -3.58 -4.85
C PHE A 103 -7.59 -2.69 -3.64
N THR A 104 -8.02 -1.43 -3.66
CA THR A 104 -7.83 -0.51 -2.52
C THR A 104 -8.60 -1.01 -1.28
N LEU A 105 -9.84 -1.49 -1.45
CA LEU A 105 -10.61 -2.09 -0.36
C LEU A 105 -9.98 -3.40 0.14
N TYR A 106 -9.46 -4.23 -0.77
CA TYR A 106 -8.72 -5.44 -0.41
C TYR A 106 -7.46 -5.11 0.43
N LEU A 107 -6.67 -4.12 0.00
CA LEU A 107 -5.49 -3.68 0.76
C LEU A 107 -5.86 -3.13 2.14
N MET A 108 -6.95 -2.39 2.24
CA MET A 108 -7.46 -1.93 3.54
C MET A 108 -7.85 -3.11 4.44
N ALA A 109 -8.59 -4.09 3.91
CA ALA A 109 -8.99 -5.27 4.67
C ALA A 109 -7.76 -6.09 5.13
N THR A 110 -6.77 -6.30 4.25
CA THR A 110 -5.55 -7.03 4.60
C THR A 110 -4.70 -6.28 5.64
N LEU A 111 -4.63 -4.94 5.61
CA LEU A 111 -3.97 -4.15 6.65
C LEU A 111 -4.65 -4.32 8.03
N LEU A 112 -5.98 -4.38 8.07
CA LEU A 112 -6.71 -4.68 9.31
C LEU A 112 -6.37 -6.08 9.82
N VAL A 113 -6.39 -7.09 8.93
CA VAL A 113 -6.02 -8.47 9.28
C VAL A 113 -4.58 -8.54 9.79
N LEU A 114 -3.62 -7.88 9.12
CA LEU A 114 -2.22 -7.83 9.57
C LEU A 114 -2.07 -7.14 10.92
N GLY A 115 -2.86 -6.11 11.21
CA GLY A 115 -2.88 -5.46 12.52
C GLY A 115 -3.36 -6.41 13.64
N VAL A 116 -4.36 -7.25 13.36
CA VAL A 116 -4.85 -8.27 14.30
C VAL A 116 -3.81 -9.38 14.48
N LEU A 117 -3.28 -9.92 13.37
CA LEU A 117 -2.26 -10.97 13.40
C LEU A 117 -0.99 -10.50 14.12
N TYR A 118 -0.56 -9.27 13.89
CA TYR A 118 0.60 -8.69 14.60
C TYR A 118 0.40 -8.74 16.10
N ARG A 119 -0.77 -8.31 16.60
CA ARG A 119 -1.07 -8.34 18.04
C ARG A 119 -1.11 -9.77 18.60
N GLN A 120 -1.61 -10.73 17.82
CA GLN A 120 -1.65 -12.12 18.22
C GLN A 120 -0.23 -12.73 18.30
N VAL A 121 0.59 -12.52 17.26
CA VAL A 121 1.99 -12.98 17.25
C VAL A 121 2.79 -12.35 18.39
N ASP A 122 2.56 -11.08 18.68
CA ASP A 122 3.24 -10.31 19.72
C ASP A 122 3.04 -10.89 21.13
N GLN A 123 1.91 -11.52 21.39
CA GLN A 123 1.60 -12.15 22.69
C GLN A 123 2.49 -13.39 22.98
N TYR A 124 3.08 -14.00 21.96
CA TYR A 124 3.94 -15.19 22.10
C TYR A 124 5.42 -14.84 22.17
N VAL A 125 5.78 -13.55 22.17
CA VAL A 125 7.16 -13.07 22.30
C VAL A 125 7.34 -12.38 23.63
N ASP A 126 8.22 -12.94 24.51
CA ASP A 126 8.65 -12.28 25.72
C ASP A 126 9.94 -11.48 25.43
N PRO A 127 9.85 -10.13 25.32
CA PRO A 127 11.01 -9.31 25.02
C PRO A 127 11.97 -9.16 26.20
N VAL A 128 11.51 -9.40 27.43
CA VAL A 128 12.32 -9.24 28.65
C VAL A 128 13.25 -10.46 28.83
N ASN A 129 12.66 -11.65 28.73
CA ASN A 129 13.42 -12.91 28.88
C ASN A 129 13.98 -13.38 27.53
N ARG A 130 13.70 -12.66 26.43
CA ARG A 130 14.14 -12.98 25.05
C ARG A 130 13.82 -14.42 24.68
N GLN A 131 12.55 -14.80 24.79
CA GLN A 131 12.09 -16.15 24.46
C GLN A 131 10.73 -16.13 23.77
N ILE A 132 10.46 -17.19 23.00
CA ILE A 132 9.15 -17.47 22.42
C ILE A 132 8.42 -18.40 23.39
N LEU A 133 7.22 -18.00 23.82
CA LEU A 133 6.42 -18.72 24.82
C LEU A 133 5.82 -20.02 24.29
N ASP A 134 5.39 -20.03 23.04
CA ASP A 134 4.82 -21.18 22.32
C ASP A 134 5.28 -21.14 20.86
N TYR A 135 6.23 -22.00 20.51
CA TYR A 135 6.84 -22.05 19.19
C TYR A 135 5.84 -22.46 18.10
N ASP A 136 4.99 -23.45 18.37
CA ASP A 136 4.07 -23.99 17.35
C ASP A 136 3.03 -22.97 16.96
N THR A 137 2.39 -22.33 17.93
CA THR A 137 1.41 -21.29 17.70
C THR A 137 2.05 -20.04 17.09
N PHE A 138 3.23 -19.63 17.57
CA PHE A 138 3.96 -18.49 17.01
C PHE A 138 4.25 -18.69 15.53
N TYR A 139 4.87 -19.82 15.14
CA TYR A 139 5.22 -20.07 13.74
C TYR A 139 3.98 -20.26 12.84
N ALA A 140 2.89 -20.84 13.36
CA ALA A 140 1.65 -20.95 12.61
C ALA A 140 1.07 -19.56 12.28
N LEU A 141 0.94 -18.69 13.27
CA LEU A 141 0.45 -17.31 13.09
C LEU A 141 1.40 -16.48 12.20
N HIS A 142 2.70 -16.60 12.41
CA HIS A 142 3.72 -15.90 11.62
C HIS A 142 3.65 -16.31 10.15
N ARG A 143 3.46 -17.60 9.84
CA ARG A 143 3.27 -18.07 8.46
C ARG A 143 2.05 -17.44 7.80
N VAL A 144 0.92 -17.37 8.52
CA VAL A 144 -0.29 -16.69 8.01
C VAL A 144 -0.01 -15.22 7.76
N TYR A 145 0.69 -14.55 8.70
CA TYR A 145 1.10 -13.15 8.55
C TYR A 145 1.91 -12.94 7.25
N LEU A 146 2.90 -13.80 6.97
CA LEU A 146 3.75 -13.73 5.78
C LEU A 146 2.94 -13.94 4.48
N ILE A 147 1.99 -14.89 4.47
CA ILE A 147 1.12 -15.16 3.30
C ILE A 147 0.26 -13.93 3.01
N VAL A 148 -0.38 -13.35 4.03
CA VAL A 148 -1.21 -12.15 3.87
C VAL A 148 -0.35 -10.97 3.38
N SER A 149 0.84 -10.77 3.96
CA SER A 149 1.77 -9.72 3.54
C SER A 149 2.23 -9.88 2.09
N ALA A 150 2.56 -11.11 1.66
CA ALA A 150 2.96 -11.39 0.28
C ALA A 150 1.81 -11.12 -0.70
N SER A 151 0.59 -11.54 -0.38
CA SER A 151 -0.59 -11.28 -1.20
C SER A 151 -0.89 -9.78 -1.32
N GLN A 152 -0.71 -9.03 -0.24
CA GLN A 152 -0.84 -7.58 -0.18
C GLN A 152 0.23 -6.90 -1.06
N TRP A 153 1.48 -7.35 -1.00
CA TRP A 153 2.57 -6.85 -1.81
C TRP A 153 2.27 -7.02 -3.31
N LEU A 154 1.86 -8.21 -3.75
CA LEU A 154 1.48 -8.47 -5.14
C LEU A 154 0.28 -7.62 -5.58
N SER A 155 -0.74 -7.50 -4.72
CA SER A 155 -1.93 -6.71 -5.01
C SER A 155 -1.63 -5.22 -5.17
N THR A 156 -0.65 -4.70 -4.45
CA THR A 156 -0.22 -3.30 -4.58
C THR A 156 0.47 -3.05 -5.92
N LEU A 157 1.26 -3.99 -6.45
CA LEU A 157 1.85 -3.89 -7.80
C LEU A 157 0.77 -3.85 -8.87
N VAL A 158 -0.25 -4.71 -8.75
CA VAL A 158 -1.40 -4.71 -9.67
C VAL A 158 -2.17 -3.39 -9.57
N LEU A 159 -2.43 -2.91 -8.35
CA LEU A 159 -3.11 -1.63 -8.13
C LEU A 159 -2.36 -0.47 -8.79
N ALA A 160 -1.04 -0.35 -8.58
CA ALA A 160 -0.23 0.70 -9.20
C ALA A 160 -0.34 0.67 -10.73
N SER A 161 -0.27 -0.52 -11.33
CA SER A 161 -0.43 -0.71 -12.78
C SER A 161 -1.82 -0.28 -13.27
N VAL A 162 -2.88 -0.64 -12.53
CA VAL A 162 -4.26 -0.27 -12.87
C VAL A 162 -4.48 1.24 -12.75
N LEU A 163 -3.89 1.90 -11.73
CA LEU A 163 -3.96 3.34 -11.56
C LEU A 163 -3.30 4.06 -12.73
N ILE A 164 -2.07 3.70 -13.08
CA ILE A 164 -1.33 4.31 -14.19
C ILE A 164 -2.11 4.12 -15.51
N TYR A 165 -2.55 2.89 -15.80
CA TYR A 165 -3.34 2.60 -16.99
C TYR A 165 -4.63 3.41 -17.05
N GLY A 166 -5.35 3.49 -15.93
CA GLY A 166 -6.61 4.24 -15.85
C GLY A 166 -6.43 5.74 -16.08
N TRP A 167 -5.38 6.33 -15.51
CA TRP A 167 -5.06 7.74 -15.73
C TRP A 167 -4.66 8.04 -17.18
N MET A 168 -3.84 7.20 -17.80
CA MET A 168 -3.47 7.35 -19.22
C MET A 168 -4.72 7.31 -20.14
N ARG A 169 -5.62 6.36 -19.91
CA ARG A 169 -6.87 6.24 -20.67
C ARG A 169 -7.83 7.40 -20.46
N ALA A 170 -7.87 7.97 -19.26
CA ALA A 170 -8.70 9.14 -18.98
C ALA A 170 -8.23 10.38 -19.77
N GLU A 171 -6.91 10.52 -19.96
CA GLU A 171 -6.32 11.62 -20.74
C GLU A 171 -6.54 11.48 -22.25
N GLU A 172 -6.50 10.26 -22.79
CA GLU A 172 -6.80 9.99 -24.21
C GLU A 172 -8.23 10.32 -24.60
N GLY A 173 -9.18 10.17 -23.67
CA GLY A 173 -10.61 10.46 -23.88
C GLY A 173 -10.99 11.94 -23.83
N THR A 174 -10.07 12.83 -23.46
CA THR A 174 -10.33 14.27 -23.39
C THR A 174 -9.95 14.94 -24.72
N PRO A 175 -10.91 15.49 -25.50
CA PRO A 175 -10.59 16.19 -26.74
C PRO A 175 -9.60 17.33 -26.44
N ARG A 176 -8.44 17.33 -27.10
CA ARG A 176 -7.54 18.48 -27.06
C ARG A 176 -8.25 19.65 -27.73
N GLN A 177 -8.67 20.62 -26.97
CA GLN A 177 -9.05 21.93 -27.54
C GLN A 177 -7.74 22.54 -28.09
N ILE A 178 -7.57 22.41 -29.41
CA ILE A 178 -6.52 23.10 -30.17
C ILE A 178 -6.99 24.55 -30.27
N SER A 179 -6.45 25.41 -29.45
CA SER A 179 -6.58 26.87 -29.55
C SER A 179 -5.43 27.44 -30.35
#